data_6a88c6174590fa56e99bf17ce118e3f7
#
_entry.id   6a88c6174590fa56e99bf17ce118e3f7
#
_cell.length_a   1.000
_cell.length_b   1.000
_cell.length_c   1.000
_cell.angle_alpha   90.00
_cell.angle_beta   90.00
_cell.angle_gamma   90.00
#
_symmetry.space_group_name_H-M   'P 1'
#
loop_
_entity.id
_entity.type
_entity.pdbx_description
1 polymer ?
#
loop_
_entity_poly.entity_id
_entity_poly.type
_entity_poly.pdbx_seq_one_letter_code
_entity_poly.pdbx_strand_id
1 'polypeptide(L)'
;MAMFQLGSEDTSLGEKIEVQVMSTRNIYIVRQYKGNGAEIFYSYDPKGLTKSSDGSSAEETLAEWREDGYGVEGAPLEIKRYIEAMAVLVNRDDEHEGLVVSLSIPPASTDRLAGAFAVGKQMFKAGPSNLIIECKVGKKIGTGEEAFRPWIFKALRAAS
;
A
#
# COMPACT_ATOMS: atom_id res chain seq x y z
N MET A 1 -10.82 -13.12 10.26
CA MET A 1 -10.63 -13.28 8.82
C MET A 1 -10.28 -11.91 8.21
N ALA A 2 -9.22 -11.83 7.44
CA ALA A 2 -8.81 -10.56 6.86
C ALA A 2 -9.55 -10.31 5.55
N MET A 3 -10.13 -9.14 5.39
CA MET A 3 -10.92 -8.75 4.23
C MET A 3 -10.48 -7.41 3.69
N PHE A 4 -10.64 -7.20 2.39
CA PHE A 4 -10.48 -5.89 1.79
C PHE A 4 -11.71 -5.03 2.11
N GLN A 5 -11.48 -3.76 2.40
CA GLN A 5 -12.53 -2.80 2.74
C GLN A 5 -12.36 -1.52 1.93
N LEU A 6 -13.48 -0.85 1.63
CA LEU A 6 -13.48 0.46 0.98
C LEU A 6 -13.36 1.56 2.03
N GLY A 7 -12.15 2.11 2.17
CA GLY A 7 -11.90 3.30 2.99
C GLY A 7 -12.52 3.23 4.38
N SER A 8 -13.19 4.31 4.77
CA SER A 8 -13.85 4.46 6.07
C SER A 8 -15.30 3.96 6.09
N GLU A 9 -15.80 3.42 4.99
CA GLU A 9 -17.22 3.04 4.87
C GLU A 9 -17.55 1.64 5.39
N ASP A 10 -16.59 0.92 5.94
CA ASP A 10 -16.72 -0.46 6.42
C ASP A 10 -17.32 -1.44 5.37
N THR A 11 -17.33 -1.05 4.11
CA THR A 11 -17.83 -1.90 3.04
C THR A 11 -16.82 -2.97 2.73
N SER A 12 -17.15 -4.23 3.02
CA SER A 12 -16.28 -5.36 2.73
C SER A 12 -16.27 -5.70 1.25
N LEU A 13 -15.07 -5.86 0.68
CA LEU A 13 -14.87 -6.35 -0.68
C LEU A 13 -14.56 -7.85 -0.71
N GLY A 14 -14.46 -8.50 0.45
CA GLY A 14 -14.17 -9.92 0.59
C GLY A 14 -12.70 -10.20 0.90
N GLU A 15 -12.36 -11.49 0.99
CA GLU A 15 -11.01 -11.96 1.35
C GLU A 15 -10.02 -11.82 0.19
N LYS A 16 -10.53 -11.79 -1.01
CA LYS A 16 -9.73 -11.62 -2.22
C LYS A 16 -10.47 -10.73 -3.20
N ILE A 17 -9.71 -10.00 -3.97
CA ILE A 17 -10.23 -9.15 -5.05
C ILE A 17 -9.44 -9.42 -6.32
N GLU A 18 -10.05 -9.21 -7.46
CA GLU A 18 -9.38 -9.20 -8.75
C GLU A 18 -9.32 -7.77 -9.25
N VAL A 19 -8.15 -7.36 -9.69
CA VAL A 19 -7.92 -5.98 -10.12
C VAL A 19 -7.10 -5.92 -11.40
N GLN A 20 -7.33 -4.86 -12.15
CA GLN A 20 -6.42 -4.42 -13.21
C GLN A 20 -5.70 -3.18 -12.70
N VAL A 21 -4.40 -3.27 -12.54
CA VAL A 21 -3.58 -2.15 -12.02
C VAL A 21 -3.31 -1.18 -13.16
N MET A 22 -3.77 0.05 -13.01
CA MET A 22 -3.61 1.08 -14.05
C MET A 22 -2.31 1.83 -13.92
N SER A 23 -1.88 2.10 -12.70
CA SER A 23 -0.62 2.81 -12.42
C SER A 23 -0.14 2.52 -11.01
N THR A 24 1.15 2.70 -10.80
CA THR A 24 1.76 2.58 -9.46
C THR A 24 2.69 3.76 -9.23
N ARG A 25 2.81 4.15 -7.97
CA ARG A 25 3.81 5.12 -7.54
C ARG A 25 4.28 4.79 -6.13
N ASN A 26 5.48 5.24 -5.79
CA ASN A 26 5.97 5.13 -4.43
C ASN A 26 5.33 6.21 -3.57
N ILE A 27 4.91 5.83 -2.38
CA ILE A 27 4.47 6.75 -1.35
C ILE A 27 5.18 6.37 -0.06
N TYR A 28 5.61 7.36 0.69
CA TYR A 28 6.37 7.15 1.91
C TYR A 28 5.52 7.58 3.10
N ILE A 29 5.38 6.71 4.06
CA ILE A 29 4.72 7.03 5.33
C ILE A 29 5.80 7.50 6.28
N VAL A 30 5.65 8.73 6.78
CA VAL A 30 6.55 9.30 7.76
C VAL A 30 5.86 9.28 9.13
N ARG A 31 6.50 8.63 10.08
CA ARG A 31 5.92 8.34 11.39
C ARG A 31 6.90 8.67 12.49
N GLN A 32 6.40 9.29 13.56
CA GLN A 32 7.16 9.42 14.79
C GLN A 32 6.76 8.32 15.77
N TYR A 33 7.71 7.81 16.52
CA TYR A 33 7.46 6.81 17.54
C TYR A 33 7.80 7.34 18.92
N LYS A 34 6.77 7.46 19.75
CA LYS A 34 6.91 7.73 21.18
C LYS A 34 5.67 7.15 21.88
N GLY A 35 5.86 6.10 22.66
CA GLY A 35 4.72 5.41 23.28
C GLY A 35 3.78 4.84 22.21
N ASN A 36 2.48 5.09 22.36
CA ASN A 36 1.45 4.55 21.49
C ASN A 36 0.97 5.51 20.39
N GLY A 37 1.48 6.72 20.36
CA GLY A 37 0.92 7.75 19.50
C GLY A 37 1.89 8.19 18.43
N ALA A 38 1.76 7.67 17.26
CA ALA A 38 2.53 8.16 16.14
C ALA A 38 1.64 9.04 15.28
N GLU A 39 1.98 10.32 15.18
CA GLU A 39 1.46 11.13 14.10
C GLU A 39 2.14 10.68 12.83
N ILE A 40 1.39 10.51 11.77
CA ILE A 40 1.91 10.11 10.48
C ILE A 40 1.44 11.07 9.40
N PHE A 41 2.27 11.26 8.40
CA PHE A 41 1.84 11.84 7.14
C PHE A 41 2.45 11.08 5.98
N TYR A 42 1.88 11.26 4.82
CA TYR A 42 2.34 10.62 3.59
C TYR A 42 3.14 11.61 2.76
N SER A 43 4.18 11.12 2.09
CA SER A 43 5.02 11.91 1.22
C SER A 43 5.27 11.16 -0.10
N TYR A 44 5.43 11.90 -1.18
CA TYR A 44 5.91 11.33 -2.45
C TYR A 44 7.43 11.37 -2.59
N ASP A 45 8.11 11.95 -1.60
CA ASP A 45 9.55 12.14 -1.59
C ASP A 45 10.21 11.16 -0.62
N PRO A 46 11.26 10.42 -1.03
CA PRO A 46 11.96 9.47 -0.15
C PRO A 46 12.49 10.06 1.15
N LYS A 47 12.72 11.36 1.19
CA LYS A 47 13.19 12.05 2.39
C LYS A 47 12.06 12.54 3.30
N GLY A 48 10.80 12.36 2.87
CA GLY A 48 9.65 12.79 3.63
C GLY A 48 9.45 14.31 3.67
N LEU A 49 10.01 15.05 2.74
CA LEU A 49 10.01 16.51 2.80
C LEU A 49 8.78 17.19 2.18
N THR A 50 7.92 16.41 1.52
CA THR A 50 6.75 16.94 0.83
C THR A 50 5.51 16.15 1.24
N LYS A 51 4.49 16.82 1.77
CA LYS A 51 3.22 16.18 2.14
C LYS A 51 2.40 15.86 0.89
N SER A 52 1.90 14.65 0.78
CA SER A 52 1.11 14.23 -0.37
C SER A 52 -0.29 14.86 -0.41
N SER A 53 -0.80 15.29 0.75
CA SER A 53 -2.15 15.85 0.87
C SER A 53 -2.35 17.14 0.08
N ASP A 54 -1.33 18.00 0.06
CA ASP A 54 -1.42 19.34 -0.54
C ASP A 54 -0.15 19.79 -1.27
N GLY A 55 0.88 18.94 -1.31
CA GLY A 55 2.16 19.27 -1.92
C GLY A 55 3.02 20.26 -1.12
N SER A 56 2.60 20.60 0.10
CA SER A 56 3.37 21.52 0.94
C SER A 56 4.63 20.87 1.51
N SER A 57 5.59 21.71 1.94
CA SER A 57 6.80 21.24 2.59
C SER A 57 6.49 20.66 3.97
N ALA A 58 7.09 19.52 4.30
CA ALA A 58 7.03 18.91 5.61
C ALA A 58 8.21 19.30 6.50
N GLU A 59 9.09 20.20 6.04
CA GLU A 59 10.29 20.56 6.79
C GLU A 59 9.99 21.15 8.17
N GLU A 60 8.97 22.00 8.27
CA GLU A 60 8.55 22.54 9.57
C GLU A 60 8.06 21.47 10.52
N THR A 61 7.22 20.54 10.03
CA THR A 61 6.72 19.42 10.82
C THR A 61 7.86 18.56 11.35
N LEU A 62 8.81 18.24 10.49
CA LEU A 62 9.97 17.44 10.89
C LEU A 62 10.88 18.18 11.87
N ALA A 63 11.03 19.48 11.70
CA ALA A 63 11.81 20.32 12.62
C ALA A 63 11.15 20.36 14.01
N GLU A 64 9.83 20.57 14.07
CA GLU A 64 9.08 20.52 15.32
C GLU A 64 9.23 19.17 16.01
N TRP A 65 9.13 18.08 15.27
CA TRP A 65 9.29 16.74 15.84
C TRP A 65 10.70 16.53 16.42
N ARG A 66 11.73 17.04 15.76
CA ARG A 66 13.09 16.98 16.27
C ARG A 66 13.29 17.83 17.53
N GLU A 67 12.67 19.00 17.58
CA GLU A 67 12.67 19.83 18.80
C GLU A 67 11.98 19.12 19.96
N ASP A 68 10.93 18.33 19.69
CA ASP A 68 10.21 17.54 20.68
C ASP A 68 10.98 16.26 21.09
N GLY A 69 12.16 16.02 20.54
CA GLY A 69 13.03 14.91 20.91
C GLY A 69 12.92 13.66 20.03
N TYR A 70 12.22 13.75 18.90
CA TYR A 70 12.14 12.62 17.95
C TYR A 70 13.35 12.60 17.01
N GLY A 71 13.59 11.45 16.38
CA GLY A 71 14.73 11.27 15.47
C GLY A 71 16.01 10.83 16.17
N VAL A 72 15.90 10.37 17.43
CA VAL A 72 17.01 9.87 18.24
C VAL A 72 16.73 8.45 18.70
N GLU A 73 17.72 7.78 19.24
CA GLU A 73 17.56 6.46 19.82
C GLU A 73 16.49 6.50 20.92
N GLY A 74 15.54 5.59 20.86
CA GLY A 74 14.39 5.54 21.79
C GLY A 74 13.16 6.32 21.34
N ALA A 75 13.29 7.26 20.38
CA ALA A 75 12.18 8.01 19.81
C ALA A 75 12.43 8.26 18.32
N PRO A 76 12.52 7.20 17.50
CA PRO A 76 12.91 7.35 16.11
C PRO A 76 11.83 8.02 15.24
N LEU A 77 12.30 8.66 14.17
CA LEU A 77 11.47 8.96 13.00
C LEU A 77 11.68 7.85 12.00
N GLU A 78 10.60 7.32 11.46
CA GLU A 78 10.64 6.23 10.51
C GLU A 78 9.98 6.63 9.21
N ILE A 79 10.64 6.30 8.10
CA ILE A 79 10.09 6.51 6.76
C ILE A 79 9.99 5.14 6.10
N LYS A 80 8.77 4.71 5.79
CA LYS A 80 8.54 3.43 5.11
C LYS A 80 7.97 3.67 3.73
N ARG A 81 8.51 2.97 2.75
CA ARG A 81 8.02 3.01 1.37
C ARG A 81 6.85 2.05 1.19
N TYR A 82 5.74 2.59 0.73
CA TYR A 82 4.59 1.83 0.24
C TYR A 82 4.48 2.01 -1.26
N ILE A 83 3.77 1.11 -1.92
CA ILE A 83 3.33 1.33 -3.29
C ILE A 83 1.85 1.71 -3.24
N GLU A 84 1.51 2.84 -3.84
CA GLU A 84 0.13 3.21 -4.10
C GLU A 84 -0.21 2.79 -5.52
N ALA A 85 -1.17 1.88 -5.65
CA ALA A 85 -1.62 1.37 -6.94
C ALA A 85 -3.04 1.86 -7.22
N MET A 86 -3.23 2.53 -8.34
CA MET A 86 -4.57 2.81 -8.86
C MET A 86 -5.02 1.60 -9.65
N ALA A 87 -6.15 1.03 -9.27
CA ALA A 87 -6.62 -0.23 -9.83
C ALA A 87 -8.13 -0.19 -10.06
N VAL A 88 -8.58 -1.03 -11.00
CA VAL A 88 -10.00 -1.22 -11.31
C VAL A 88 -10.42 -2.59 -10.78
N LEU A 89 -11.48 -2.62 -9.97
CA LEU A 89 -12.07 -3.87 -9.51
C LEU A 89 -12.77 -4.56 -10.68
N VAL A 90 -12.49 -5.85 -10.87
CA VAL A 90 -13.07 -6.63 -11.96
C VAL A 90 -13.60 -7.96 -11.45
N ASN A 91 -14.40 -8.63 -12.27
CA ASN A 91 -14.99 -9.94 -12.00
C ASN A 91 -15.81 -9.98 -10.70
N ARG A 92 -16.71 -9.02 -10.55
CA ARG A 92 -17.60 -8.92 -9.40
C ARG A 92 -19.07 -8.90 -9.84
N ASP A 93 -19.92 -9.50 -9.04
CA ASP A 93 -21.38 -9.51 -9.23
C ASP A 93 -22.08 -8.45 -8.39
N ASP A 94 -21.40 -7.36 -8.06
CA ASP A 94 -21.93 -6.31 -7.20
C ASP A 94 -21.73 -4.92 -7.83
N GLU A 95 -22.19 -3.91 -7.13
CA GLU A 95 -22.12 -2.50 -7.55
C GLU A 95 -20.67 -1.98 -7.67
N HIS A 96 -19.69 -2.70 -7.16
CA HIS A 96 -18.29 -2.30 -7.19
C HIS A 96 -17.55 -2.77 -8.44
N GLU A 97 -18.21 -3.50 -9.34
CA GLU A 97 -17.61 -3.88 -10.62
C GLU A 97 -17.20 -2.63 -11.40
N GLY A 98 -15.94 -2.56 -11.81
CA GLY A 98 -15.41 -1.41 -12.55
C GLY A 98 -15.04 -0.21 -11.69
N LEU A 99 -15.18 -0.30 -10.37
CA LEU A 99 -14.79 0.78 -9.48
C LEU A 99 -13.28 0.97 -9.45
N VAL A 100 -12.84 2.21 -9.57
CA VAL A 100 -11.42 2.56 -9.42
C VAL A 100 -11.10 2.73 -7.94
N VAL A 101 -10.10 2.02 -7.47
CA VAL A 101 -9.65 2.04 -6.07
C VAL A 101 -8.18 2.35 -5.98
N SER A 102 -7.76 2.89 -4.84
CA SER A 102 -6.36 3.06 -4.50
C SER A 102 -5.96 1.97 -3.50
N LEU A 103 -4.92 1.22 -3.83
CA LEU A 103 -4.38 0.18 -2.96
C LEU A 103 -3.07 0.66 -2.36
N SER A 104 -2.99 0.67 -1.04
CA SER A 104 -1.75 0.98 -0.31
C SER A 104 -1.04 -0.33 0.04
N ILE A 105 -0.03 -0.68 -0.74
CA ILE A 105 0.66 -1.96 -0.62
C ILE A 105 1.86 -1.81 0.32
N PRO A 106 1.87 -2.53 1.45
CA PRO A 106 2.93 -2.39 2.45
C PRO A 106 4.31 -2.79 1.94
N PRO A 107 5.39 -2.28 2.56
CA PRO A 107 6.77 -2.60 2.16
C PRO A 107 7.05 -4.10 2.06
N ALA A 108 6.54 -4.88 3.00
CA ALA A 108 6.75 -6.33 3.04
C ALA A 108 6.10 -7.08 1.87
N SER A 109 5.20 -6.44 1.13
CA SER A 109 4.45 -7.07 0.04
C SER A 109 4.81 -6.53 -1.35
N THR A 110 5.68 -5.53 -1.45
CA THR A 110 6.01 -4.90 -2.74
C THR A 110 6.71 -5.85 -3.72
N ASP A 111 7.61 -6.70 -3.22
CA ASP A 111 8.32 -7.67 -4.05
C ASP A 111 7.37 -8.73 -4.63
N ARG A 112 6.31 -9.06 -3.90
CA ARG A 112 5.29 -10.00 -4.36
C ARG A 112 4.48 -9.44 -5.50
N LEU A 113 4.18 -8.15 -5.47
CA LEU A 113 3.52 -7.47 -6.59
C LEU A 113 4.41 -7.48 -7.83
N ALA A 114 5.68 -7.13 -7.68
CA ALA A 114 6.66 -7.16 -8.77
C ALA A 114 6.77 -8.57 -9.36
N GLY A 115 6.78 -9.60 -8.51
CA GLY A 115 6.78 -11.00 -8.94
C GLY A 115 5.56 -11.37 -9.75
N ALA A 116 4.37 -10.94 -9.36
CA ALA A 116 3.14 -11.19 -10.11
C ALA A 116 3.17 -10.52 -11.48
N PHE A 117 3.70 -9.30 -11.59
CA PHE A 117 3.88 -8.62 -12.86
C PHE A 117 4.84 -9.37 -13.78
N ALA A 118 5.94 -9.87 -13.23
CA ALA A 118 6.92 -10.67 -13.99
C ALA A 118 6.30 -11.96 -14.52
N VAL A 119 5.54 -12.68 -13.70
CA VAL A 119 4.82 -13.89 -14.10
C VAL A 119 3.79 -13.57 -15.20
N GLY A 120 3.04 -12.48 -15.05
CA GLY A 120 2.05 -12.06 -16.05
C GLY A 120 2.67 -11.77 -17.41
N LYS A 121 3.80 -11.09 -17.40
CA LYS A 121 4.55 -10.82 -18.65
C LYS A 121 5.03 -12.09 -19.31
N GLN A 122 5.54 -13.03 -18.53
CA GLN A 122 6.06 -14.29 -19.03
C GLN A 122 4.97 -15.23 -19.54
N MET A 123 3.89 -15.42 -18.75
CA MET A 123 2.85 -16.39 -19.04
C MET A 123 1.78 -15.88 -20.01
N PHE A 124 1.39 -14.63 -19.88
CA PHE A 124 0.25 -14.05 -20.60
C PHE A 124 0.66 -12.99 -21.62
N LYS A 125 1.96 -12.67 -21.70
CA LYS A 125 2.49 -11.61 -22.56
C LYS A 125 1.83 -10.25 -22.29
N ALA A 126 1.40 -10.03 -21.05
CA ALA A 126 0.70 -8.82 -20.63
C ALA A 126 1.60 -7.96 -19.74
N GLY A 127 1.69 -6.67 -20.06
CA GLY A 127 2.34 -5.69 -19.20
C GLY A 127 1.46 -5.39 -17.97
N PRO A 128 1.99 -4.68 -16.95
CA PRO A 128 1.27 -4.46 -15.71
C PRO A 128 -0.12 -3.85 -15.87
N SER A 129 -0.30 -2.91 -16.79
CA SER A 129 -1.59 -2.25 -17.03
C SER A 129 -2.58 -3.07 -17.84
N ASN A 130 -2.17 -4.22 -18.36
CA ASN A 130 -3.01 -5.11 -19.16
C ASN A 130 -3.11 -6.51 -18.56
N LEU A 131 -2.99 -6.62 -17.26
CA LEU A 131 -2.97 -7.86 -16.51
C LEU A 131 -4.02 -7.83 -15.41
N ILE A 132 -4.79 -8.89 -15.28
CA ILE A 132 -5.69 -9.09 -14.14
C ILE A 132 -4.94 -9.87 -13.07
N ILE A 133 -4.92 -9.31 -11.86
CA ILE A 133 -4.24 -9.87 -10.71
C ILE A 133 -5.25 -10.14 -9.61
N GLU A 134 -5.15 -11.33 -9.00
CA GLU A 134 -5.85 -11.63 -7.76
C GLU A 134 -5.01 -11.11 -6.58
N CYS A 135 -5.64 -10.34 -5.71
CA CYS A 135 -5.04 -9.86 -4.46
C CYS A 135 -5.72 -10.56 -3.29
N LYS A 136 -4.93 -11.09 -2.39
CA LYS A 136 -5.38 -11.84 -1.22
C LYS A 136 -4.52 -11.47 -0.04
N VAL A 137 -5.11 -11.39 1.16
CA VAL A 137 -4.36 -11.21 2.39
C VAL A 137 -3.94 -12.58 2.90
N GLY A 138 -2.65 -12.77 3.09
CA GLY A 138 -2.08 -14.03 3.55
C GLY A 138 -2.23 -14.26 5.05
N LYS A 139 -1.67 -15.38 5.51
CA LYS A 139 -1.66 -15.75 6.93
C LYS A 139 -0.78 -14.80 7.72
N LYS A 140 -1.14 -14.57 8.98
CA LYS A 140 -0.33 -13.77 9.91
C LYS A 140 1.06 -14.40 10.09
N ILE A 141 2.09 -13.57 9.94
CA ILE A 141 3.49 -13.95 10.14
C ILE A 141 4.01 -13.18 11.35
N GLY A 142 4.68 -13.88 12.26
CA GLY A 142 5.25 -13.29 13.47
C GLY A 142 4.27 -13.25 14.63
N THR A 143 4.72 -12.67 15.73
CA THR A 143 3.95 -12.54 16.98
C THR A 143 4.06 -11.12 17.53
N GLY A 144 3.04 -10.71 18.30
CA GLY A 144 3.04 -9.40 18.94
C GLY A 144 2.87 -8.24 17.97
N GLU A 145 3.50 -7.13 18.29
CA GLU A 145 3.40 -5.89 17.51
C GLU A 145 4.11 -5.96 16.14
N GLU A 146 5.06 -6.88 16.00
CA GLU A 146 5.79 -7.11 14.75
C GLU A 146 5.05 -8.02 13.78
N ALA A 147 3.94 -8.60 14.21
CA ALA A 147 3.15 -9.48 13.37
C ALA A 147 2.49 -8.71 12.22
N PHE A 148 2.49 -9.31 11.04
CA PHE A 148 1.88 -8.71 9.86
C PHE A 148 1.22 -9.78 8.99
N ARG A 149 0.32 -9.34 8.10
CA ARG A 149 -0.28 -10.19 7.08
C ARG A 149 0.21 -9.74 5.72
N PRO A 150 1.02 -10.57 5.05
CA PRO A 150 1.47 -10.21 3.71
C PRO A 150 0.30 -10.22 2.73
N TRP A 151 0.36 -9.35 1.75
CA TRP A 151 -0.52 -9.44 0.59
C TRP A 151 0.07 -10.46 -0.38
N ILE A 152 -0.77 -11.28 -0.96
CA ILE A 152 -0.40 -12.28 -1.94
C ILE A 152 -1.04 -11.89 -3.27
N PHE A 153 -0.23 -11.87 -4.31
CA PHE A 153 -0.65 -11.49 -5.65
C PHE A 153 -0.47 -12.66 -6.60
N LYS A 154 -1.47 -12.89 -7.44
CA LYS A 154 -1.42 -13.94 -8.46
C LYS A 154 -1.85 -13.38 -9.80
N ALA A 155 -1.01 -13.49 -10.80
CA ALA A 155 -1.36 -13.16 -12.17
C ALA A 155 -2.38 -14.18 -12.68
N LEU A 156 -3.54 -13.72 -13.16
CA LEU A 156 -4.62 -14.60 -13.58
C LEU A 156 -4.71 -14.71 -15.10
N ARG A 157 -4.73 -13.58 -15.80
CA ARG A 157 -4.92 -13.52 -17.25
C ARG A 157 -4.64 -12.12 -17.77
N ALA A 158 -4.48 -12.00 -19.08
CA ALA A 158 -4.46 -10.69 -19.72
C ALA A 158 -5.86 -10.07 -19.65
N ALA A 159 -5.91 -8.72 -19.55
CA ALA A 159 -7.17 -7.99 -19.47
C ALA A 159 -7.95 -7.97 -20.79
N SER A 160 -7.26 -8.18 -21.89
CA SER A 160 -7.87 -8.20 -23.23
C SER A 160 -7.24 -9.23 -24.13
#